data_d451ecedaf9bbc08dbf813dfa1473ec3
#
_entry.id   d451ecedaf9bbc08dbf813dfa1473ec3
#
_cell.length_a   1.000
_cell.length_b   1.000
_cell.length_c   1.000
_cell.angle_alpha   90.00
_cell.angle_beta   90.00
_cell.angle_gamma   90.00
#
_symmetry.space_group_name_H-M   'P 1'
#
loop_
_entity.id
_entity.type
_entity.pdbx_description
1 polymer ?
#
loop_
_entity_poly.entity_id
_entity_poly.type
_entity_poly.pdbx_seq_one_letter_code
_entity_poly.pdbx_strand_id
1 'polypeptide(L)'
;MVSIASFGAVGNNESVNNAEAINRAIEHCAEQGGGRVVVPCGEYYTGSIYLKSGVMLFLEQGAVLKGVQDIDAYASLKTTLDLSRYESGQGTVNYNSATDPQWSKAMVFAVGVSNAGIEGKGCIDGADVRNPLGEEHMRGPHTVLMAGCKRMKFEGFSVKRSANYAFLGYQIEKSQFHNLYIEGGWDGIHIRGAKRVEIAGCEMHTGDDAIAGGYWERMSINHNVLNSSCNGIRMIMPSVGLDITDNEIYGPGKFEHITSHRTRSEAAVNLEPGGWGKAPGRMDKISILRNKVSYVLTPLCVTLSDDNTMGRLLVEDLEARGITRMALSVKSWGNAPTDCVVMRRCDMEFDGIDDPALPAWFENRPTDQWPVFPVWGMYFRNVKKVDVQDVKLFVKGKEYRKAWMVDNVKKHNLNVVDVH
;
A
#
# COMPACT_ATOMS: atom_id res chain seq x y z
N MET A 1 6.51 12.96 30.82
CA MET A 1 6.84 11.58 30.45
C MET A 1 6.23 10.67 31.49
N VAL A 2 5.51 9.62 31.06
CA VAL A 2 4.75 8.72 31.93
C VAL A 2 5.04 7.30 31.48
N SER A 3 5.29 6.35 32.41
CA SER A 3 5.48 4.93 32.04
C SER A 3 4.19 4.15 32.26
N ILE A 4 3.86 3.22 31.34
CA ILE A 4 2.71 2.31 31.51
C ILE A 4 2.83 1.46 32.78
N ALA A 5 4.04 1.13 33.22
CA ALA A 5 4.30 0.40 34.44
C ALA A 5 3.77 1.12 35.70
N SER A 6 3.80 2.46 35.70
CA SER A 6 3.25 3.28 36.79
C SER A 6 1.73 3.21 36.88
N PHE A 7 1.06 2.64 35.86
CA PHE A 7 -0.40 2.44 35.80
C PHE A 7 -0.78 0.97 35.94
N GLY A 8 0.16 0.11 36.33
CA GLY A 8 -0.08 -1.30 36.61
C GLY A 8 0.09 -2.23 35.41
N ALA A 9 0.74 -1.77 34.31
CA ALA A 9 1.11 -2.68 33.24
C ALA A 9 2.17 -3.68 33.70
N VAL A 10 1.96 -4.95 33.36
CA VAL A 10 2.81 -6.08 33.74
C VAL A 10 3.43 -6.66 32.46
N GLY A 11 4.75 -6.55 32.35
CA GLY A 11 5.50 -7.13 31.23
C GLY A 11 5.76 -8.64 31.41
N ASN A 12 5.98 -9.32 30.29
CA ASN A 12 6.36 -10.74 30.21
C ASN A 12 5.36 -11.71 30.87
N ASN A 13 4.09 -11.37 30.85
CA ASN A 13 3.01 -12.20 31.39
C ASN A 13 1.84 -12.26 30.40
N GLU A 14 1.71 -13.36 29.67
CA GLU A 14 0.67 -13.57 28.64
C GLU A 14 -0.74 -13.65 29.21
N SER A 15 -0.89 -13.93 30.51
CA SER A 15 -2.20 -14.00 31.18
C SER A 15 -2.75 -12.61 31.52
N VAL A 16 -1.97 -11.54 31.34
CA VAL A 16 -2.36 -10.17 31.68
C VAL A 16 -2.63 -9.37 30.40
N ASN A 17 -3.87 -8.94 30.21
CA ASN A 17 -4.20 -7.95 29.19
C ASN A 17 -3.93 -6.55 29.74
N ASN A 18 -2.92 -5.87 29.20
CA ASN A 18 -2.46 -4.56 29.65
C ASN A 18 -3.26 -3.38 29.07
N ALA A 19 -4.28 -3.63 28.24
CA ALA A 19 -5.02 -2.57 27.55
C ALA A 19 -5.53 -1.47 28.50
N GLU A 20 -6.10 -1.84 29.63
CA GLU A 20 -6.61 -0.88 30.61
C GLU A 20 -5.49 -0.01 31.22
N ALA A 21 -4.40 -0.62 31.62
CA ALA A 21 -3.25 0.10 32.19
C ALA A 21 -2.61 1.07 31.18
N ILE A 22 -2.47 0.63 29.93
CA ILE A 22 -1.93 1.47 28.85
C ILE A 22 -2.89 2.64 28.55
N ASN A 23 -4.19 2.37 28.43
CA ASN A 23 -5.20 3.41 28.19
C ASN A 23 -5.23 4.43 29.30
N ARG A 24 -5.17 4.03 30.59
CA ARG A 24 -5.06 4.97 31.72
C ARG A 24 -3.80 5.83 31.66
N ALA A 25 -2.66 5.27 31.26
CA ALA A 25 -1.43 6.03 31.11
C ALA A 25 -1.55 7.08 29.98
N ILE A 26 -2.16 6.70 28.84
CA ILE A 26 -2.40 7.60 27.70
C ILE A 26 -3.38 8.71 28.11
N GLU A 27 -4.46 8.38 28.79
CA GLU A 27 -5.48 9.32 29.22
C GLU A 27 -4.91 10.33 30.23
N HIS A 28 -4.22 9.84 31.26
CA HIS A 28 -3.52 10.70 32.20
C HIS A 28 -2.55 11.65 31.52
N CYS A 29 -1.74 11.14 30.56
CA CYS A 29 -0.79 11.98 29.82
C CYS A 29 -1.52 13.08 29.02
N ALA A 30 -2.64 12.76 28.39
CA ALA A 30 -3.46 13.70 27.62
C ALA A 30 -4.06 14.79 28.55
N GLU A 31 -4.58 14.42 29.71
CA GLU A 31 -5.12 15.34 30.72
C GLU A 31 -4.06 16.33 31.26
N GLN A 32 -2.81 15.92 31.31
CA GLN A 32 -1.67 16.77 31.67
C GLN A 32 -1.18 17.66 30.51
N GLY A 33 -1.93 17.76 29.39
CA GLY A 33 -1.57 18.58 28.24
C GLY A 33 -0.75 17.86 27.18
N GLY A 34 -0.62 16.55 27.28
CA GLY A 34 0.11 15.71 26.34
C GLY A 34 1.54 15.39 26.77
N GLY A 35 2.27 14.73 25.89
CA GLY A 35 3.65 14.31 26.14
C GLY A 35 3.91 12.87 25.67
N ARG A 36 4.82 12.19 26.38
CA ARG A 36 5.28 10.86 26.00
C ARG A 36 4.84 9.81 27.03
N VAL A 37 4.16 8.77 26.55
CA VAL A 37 3.85 7.56 27.30
C VAL A 37 4.85 6.48 26.90
N VAL A 38 5.60 5.96 27.86
CA VAL A 38 6.69 5.02 27.63
C VAL A 38 6.20 3.59 27.86
N VAL A 39 6.44 2.74 26.87
CA VAL A 39 6.39 1.27 26.97
C VAL A 39 7.83 0.79 27.22
N PRO A 40 8.16 0.35 28.44
CA PRO A 40 9.53 -0.10 28.74
C PRO A 40 9.87 -1.44 28.02
N CYS A 41 11.16 -1.80 28.03
CA CYS A 41 11.60 -3.11 27.56
C CYS A 41 10.79 -4.25 28.22
N GLY A 42 10.34 -5.22 27.42
CA GLY A 42 9.53 -6.38 27.82
C GLY A 42 8.33 -6.59 26.88
N GLU A 43 7.66 -7.74 26.99
CA GLU A 43 6.45 -8.06 26.24
C GLU A 43 5.20 -7.66 27.03
N TYR A 44 4.36 -6.83 26.44
CA TYR A 44 3.10 -6.38 27.02
C TYR A 44 1.95 -6.85 26.13
N TYR A 45 1.24 -7.88 26.56
CA TYR A 45 0.07 -8.40 25.87
C TYR A 45 -1.09 -7.41 26.03
N THR A 46 -1.78 -7.10 24.95
CA THR A 46 -2.81 -6.07 24.96
C THR A 46 -3.92 -6.34 23.92
N GLY A 47 -5.13 -5.98 24.26
CA GLY A 47 -6.23 -5.75 23.32
C GLY A 47 -6.18 -4.32 22.76
N SER A 48 -7.35 -3.69 22.62
CA SER A 48 -7.44 -2.34 22.04
C SER A 48 -6.94 -1.23 22.95
N ILE A 49 -6.05 -0.40 22.44
CA ILE A 49 -5.58 0.84 23.07
C ILE A 49 -5.94 2.06 22.22
N TYR A 50 -6.06 3.25 22.83
CA TYR A 50 -6.58 4.45 22.19
C TYR A 50 -5.63 5.62 22.32
N LEU A 51 -5.02 6.05 21.21
CA LEU A 51 -4.21 7.27 21.20
C LEU A 51 -5.06 8.51 21.42
N LYS A 52 -4.51 9.50 22.09
CA LYS A 52 -5.12 10.80 22.36
C LYS A 52 -4.28 11.93 21.75
N SER A 53 -4.93 13.04 21.44
CA SER A 53 -4.24 14.23 20.92
C SER A 53 -3.13 14.70 21.85
N GLY A 54 -2.00 15.08 21.26
CA GLY A 54 -0.82 15.52 22.00
C GLY A 54 -0.01 14.42 22.66
N VAL A 55 -0.39 13.14 22.54
CA VAL A 55 0.31 12.03 23.19
C VAL A 55 1.12 11.22 22.18
N MET A 56 2.39 11.02 22.48
CA MET A 56 3.31 10.13 21.76
C MET A 56 3.54 8.85 22.57
N LEU A 57 3.15 7.70 22.00
CA LEU A 57 3.47 6.39 22.58
C LEU A 57 4.92 6.05 22.18
N PHE A 58 5.79 5.90 23.14
CA PHE A 58 7.20 5.63 22.92
C PHE A 58 7.55 4.20 23.29
N LEU A 59 7.95 3.41 22.28
CA LEU A 59 8.37 2.04 22.47
C LEU A 59 9.88 1.99 22.67
N GLU A 60 10.33 1.67 23.90
CA GLU A 60 11.77 1.49 24.15
C GLU A 60 12.35 0.35 23.32
N GLN A 61 13.66 0.34 23.17
CA GLN A 61 14.33 -0.79 22.54
C GLN A 61 14.07 -2.07 23.37
N GLY A 62 13.57 -3.12 22.70
CA GLY A 62 13.18 -4.37 23.35
C GLY A 62 11.75 -4.35 23.94
N ALA A 63 11.02 -3.24 23.83
CA ALA A 63 9.59 -3.21 24.13
C ALA A 63 8.79 -3.89 23.01
N VAL A 64 7.84 -4.75 23.36
CA VAL A 64 6.92 -5.40 22.45
C VAL A 64 5.48 -5.20 22.96
N LEU A 65 4.66 -4.50 22.19
CA LEU A 65 3.21 -4.55 22.35
C LEU A 65 2.68 -5.73 21.55
N LYS A 66 2.13 -6.74 22.20
CA LYS A 66 1.72 -8.00 21.57
C LYS A 66 0.23 -8.24 21.70
N GLY A 67 -0.42 -8.60 20.61
CA GLY A 67 -1.84 -8.91 20.60
C GLY A 67 -2.18 -10.13 21.48
N VAL A 68 -3.25 -10.03 22.28
CA VAL A 68 -3.82 -11.18 22.98
C VAL A 68 -4.60 -12.05 22.00
N GLN A 69 -4.65 -13.38 22.23
CA GLN A 69 -5.32 -14.33 21.33
C GLN A 69 -6.86 -14.37 21.50
N ASP A 70 -7.41 -13.39 22.19
CA ASP A 70 -8.86 -13.25 22.41
C ASP A 70 -9.39 -12.14 21.48
N ILE A 71 -10.19 -12.52 20.48
CA ILE A 71 -10.79 -11.59 19.51
C ILE A 71 -11.77 -10.59 20.15
N ASP A 72 -12.36 -10.93 21.28
CA ASP A 72 -13.29 -10.05 22.00
C ASP A 72 -12.56 -8.95 22.80
N ALA A 73 -11.26 -9.08 22.98
CA ALA A 73 -10.42 -8.01 23.53
C ALA A 73 -10.20 -6.83 22.57
N TYR A 74 -10.65 -6.96 21.31
CA TYR A 74 -10.48 -5.93 20.29
C TYR A 74 -11.80 -5.25 19.96
N ALA A 75 -11.82 -3.95 20.19
CA ALA A 75 -12.94 -3.10 19.84
C ALA A 75 -13.03 -2.89 18.32
N SER A 76 -14.20 -2.49 17.85
CA SER A 76 -14.44 -2.03 16.49
C SER A 76 -14.41 -0.50 16.43
N LEU A 77 -14.14 0.07 15.25
CA LEU A 77 -14.11 1.52 15.06
C LEU A 77 -15.45 2.16 15.45
N LYS A 78 -15.35 3.19 16.28
CA LYS A 78 -16.47 4.08 16.60
C LYS A 78 -16.13 5.49 16.12
N THR A 79 -16.89 5.99 15.15
CA THR A 79 -16.69 7.32 14.57
C THR A 79 -18.01 7.91 14.10
N THR A 80 -18.09 9.24 14.09
CA THR A 80 -19.20 9.98 13.47
C THR A 80 -18.87 10.46 12.06
N LEU A 81 -17.68 10.13 11.57
CA LEU A 81 -17.27 10.48 10.20
C LEU A 81 -18.04 9.64 9.19
N ASP A 82 -18.45 10.27 8.09
CA ASP A 82 -18.93 9.54 6.91
C ASP A 82 -17.73 8.95 6.17
N LEU A 83 -17.60 7.65 6.22
CA LEU A 83 -16.55 6.87 5.58
C LEU A 83 -17.07 6.03 4.39
N SER A 84 -18.32 6.18 4.01
CA SER A 84 -18.98 5.36 2.97
C SER A 84 -18.26 5.40 1.61
N ARG A 85 -17.69 6.54 1.23
CA ARG A 85 -16.92 6.66 -0.02
C ARG A 85 -15.63 5.83 -0.07
N TYR A 86 -15.19 5.30 1.07
CA TYR A 86 -13.96 4.52 1.20
C TYR A 86 -14.22 3.01 1.24
N GLU A 87 -15.46 2.59 1.12
CA GLU A 87 -15.80 1.17 1.03
C GLU A 87 -15.28 0.57 -0.26
N SER A 88 -14.92 -0.70 -0.22
CA SER A 88 -14.41 -1.44 -1.39
C SER A 88 -14.81 -2.90 -1.33
N GLY A 89 -14.72 -3.59 -2.47
CA GLY A 89 -15.07 -5.01 -2.57
C GLY A 89 -16.57 -5.30 -2.45
N GLN A 90 -17.44 -4.33 -2.70
CA GLN A 90 -18.90 -4.50 -2.63
C GLN A 90 -19.36 -5.69 -3.50
N GLY A 91 -20.17 -6.58 -2.89
CA GLY A 91 -20.68 -7.76 -3.56
C GLY A 91 -19.69 -8.92 -3.65
N THR A 92 -18.55 -8.84 -2.99
CA THR A 92 -17.55 -9.91 -2.87
C THR A 92 -17.40 -10.38 -1.44
N VAL A 93 -16.67 -11.50 -1.23
CA VAL A 93 -16.29 -12.00 0.11
C VAL A 93 -15.28 -11.09 0.80
N ASN A 94 -14.68 -10.15 0.06
CA ASN A 94 -13.66 -9.22 0.53
C ASN A 94 -14.24 -7.79 0.63
N TYR A 95 -15.47 -7.67 1.12
CA TYR A 95 -16.09 -6.38 1.35
C TYR A 95 -15.48 -5.67 2.56
N ASN A 96 -14.89 -4.52 2.31
CA ASN A 96 -14.24 -3.71 3.33
C ASN A 96 -15.08 -2.47 3.64
N SER A 97 -15.72 -2.45 4.80
CA SER A 97 -16.46 -1.32 5.30
C SER A 97 -16.01 -0.89 6.69
N ALA A 98 -15.75 0.40 6.88
CA ALA A 98 -15.41 0.95 8.19
C ALA A 98 -16.54 0.79 9.23
N THR A 99 -17.77 0.58 8.78
CA THR A 99 -18.93 0.34 9.62
C THR A 99 -19.15 -1.13 9.99
N ASP A 100 -18.47 -2.05 9.32
CA ASP A 100 -18.50 -3.46 9.67
C ASP A 100 -17.68 -3.68 10.97
N PRO A 101 -18.33 -4.14 12.06
CA PRO A 101 -17.65 -4.35 13.33
C PRO A 101 -16.60 -5.48 13.27
N GLN A 102 -16.67 -6.38 12.32
CA GLN A 102 -15.66 -7.44 12.18
C GLN A 102 -14.44 -6.95 11.39
N TRP A 103 -14.65 -6.16 10.35
CA TRP A 103 -13.59 -5.54 9.58
C TRP A 103 -12.82 -4.47 10.37
N SER A 104 -13.53 -3.64 11.15
CA SER A 104 -12.97 -2.44 11.77
C SER A 104 -12.35 -2.67 13.17
N LYS A 105 -12.06 -3.92 13.55
CA LYS A 105 -11.32 -4.23 14.77
C LYS A 105 -9.85 -3.79 14.67
N ALA A 106 -9.29 -3.25 15.75
CA ALA A 106 -7.87 -2.88 15.76
C ALA A 106 -7.24 -2.98 17.15
N MET A 107 -5.93 -3.14 17.16
CA MET A 107 -5.10 -3.15 18.36
C MET A 107 -4.82 -1.72 18.87
N VAL A 108 -4.54 -0.78 17.95
CA VAL A 108 -4.32 0.63 18.29
C VAL A 108 -5.27 1.50 17.50
N PHE A 109 -6.05 2.31 18.19
CA PHE A 109 -6.95 3.29 17.57
C PHE A 109 -6.43 4.72 17.71
N ALA A 110 -6.63 5.52 16.63
CA ALA A 110 -6.57 6.97 16.68
C ALA A 110 -7.79 7.52 15.91
N VAL A 111 -8.74 8.14 16.61
CA VAL A 111 -9.98 8.67 16.02
C VAL A 111 -10.13 10.13 16.37
N GLY A 112 -10.13 11.02 15.36
CA GLY A 112 -10.17 12.46 15.55
C GLY A 112 -8.94 13.04 16.27
N VAL A 113 -7.84 12.33 16.25
CA VAL A 113 -6.61 12.63 17.01
C VAL A 113 -5.68 13.54 16.22
N SER A 114 -4.99 14.44 16.92
CA SER A 114 -4.01 15.35 16.31
C SER A 114 -2.72 15.43 17.13
N ASN A 115 -1.59 15.63 16.44
CA ASN A 115 -0.26 15.78 17.07
C ASN A 115 0.07 14.61 17.99
N ALA A 116 -0.11 13.39 17.51
CA ALA A 116 0.09 12.17 18.26
C ALA A 116 0.74 11.11 17.37
N GLY A 117 1.03 9.95 17.94
CA GLY A 117 1.58 8.86 17.16
C GLY A 117 2.32 7.84 18.01
N ILE A 118 3.21 7.10 17.32
CA ILE A 118 4.04 6.06 17.94
C ILE A 118 5.47 6.24 17.43
N GLU A 119 6.43 6.20 18.33
CA GLU A 119 7.84 6.29 18.00
C GLU A 119 8.71 5.38 18.86
N GLY A 120 9.94 5.16 18.47
CA GLY A 120 10.91 4.40 19.27
C GLY A 120 11.56 3.28 18.47
N LYS A 121 12.17 2.30 19.20
CA LYS A 121 12.87 1.15 18.60
C LYS A 121 12.31 -0.19 19.05
N GLY A 122 11.08 -0.19 19.59
CA GLY A 122 10.37 -1.39 19.96
C GLY A 122 9.59 -2.01 18.79
N CYS A 123 8.64 -2.87 19.14
CA CYS A 123 7.85 -3.63 18.19
C CYS A 123 6.37 -3.61 18.56
N ILE A 124 5.49 -3.59 17.57
CA ILE A 124 4.09 -3.98 17.72
C ILE A 124 3.90 -5.30 16.98
N ASP A 125 3.49 -6.32 17.71
CA ASP A 125 3.28 -7.67 17.20
C ASP A 125 1.78 -7.98 17.19
N GLY A 126 1.19 -8.06 16.00
CA GLY A 126 -0.24 -8.38 15.82
C GLY A 126 -0.58 -9.84 16.18
N ALA A 127 0.45 -10.68 16.40
CA ALA A 127 0.34 -12.06 16.89
C ALA A 127 -0.55 -12.99 16.04
N ASP A 128 -0.81 -12.61 14.76
CA ASP A 128 -1.67 -13.35 13.81
C ASP A 128 -3.04 -13.74 14.41
N VAL A 129 -3.63 -12.87 15.22
CA VAL A 129 -4.92 -13.11 15.88
C VAL A 129 -6.01 -13.36 14.85
N ARG A 130 -6.64 -14.53 14.90
CA ARG A 130 -7.67 -14.90 13.92
C ARG A 130 -9.06 -14.45 14.35
N ASN A 131 -9.85 -14.03 13.36
CA ASN A 131 -11.27 -13.75 13.51
C ASN A 131 -12.08 -14.57 12.49
N PRO A 132 -12.74 -15.65 12.89
CA PRO A 132 -13.56 -16.45 11.98
C PRO A 132 -14.74 -15.71 11.34
N LEU A 133 -15.13 -14.56 11.93
CA LEU A 133 -16.19 -13.69 11.41
C LEU A 133 -15.63 -12.53 10.58
N GLY A 134 -14.31 -12.40 10.49
CA GLY A 134 -13.63 -11.38 9.69
C GLY A 134 -13.59 -11.70 8.22
N GLU A 135 -13.01 -10.81 7.44
CA GLU A 135 -12.77 -10.99 6.01
C GLU A 135 -12.03 -12.31 5.75
N GLU A 136 -12.40 -13.00 4.67
CA GLU A 136 -11.88 -14.32 4.31
C GLU A 136 -12.02 -15.38 5.43
N HIS A 137 -12.93 -15.16 6.39
CA HIS A 137 -13.16 -16.01 7.57
C HIS A 137 -11.91 -16.19 8.45
N MET A 138 -11.00 -15.24 8.43
CA MET A 138 -9.75 -15.36 9.18
C MET A 138 -9.11 -14.03 9.59
N ARG A 139 -9.33 -12.92 8.87
CA ARG A 139 -8.62 -11.67 9.14
C ARG A 139 -9.04 -11.10 10.49
N GLY A 140 -8.07 -10.94 11.35
CA GLY A 140 -8.22 -10.40 12.70
C GLY A 140 -8.17 -8.87 12.76
N PRO A 141 -7.73 -8.30 13.90
CA PRO A 141 -7.63 -6.86 14.04
C PRO A 141 -6.50 -6.26 13.23
N HIS A 142 -6.73 -5.05 12.69
CA HIS A 142 -5.64 -4.21 12.19
C HIS A 142 -4.67 -3.86 13.31
N THR A 143 -3.39 -3.68 13.02
CA THR A 143 -2.46 -3.28 14.07
C THR A 143 -2.69 -1.83 14.49
N VAL A 144 -2.79 -0.89 13.54
CA VAL A 144 -3.13 0.51 13.81
C VAL A 144 -4.26 0.96 12.89
N LEU A 145 -5.36 1.44 13.45
CA LEU A 145 -6.48 2.02 12.71
C LEU A 145 -6.67 3.50 13.08
N MET A 146 -6.69 4.34 12.05
CA MET A 146 -6.82 5.79 12.18
C MET A 146 -8.04 6.29 11.42
N ALA A 147 -8.78 7.25 11.98
CA ALA A 147 -9.87 7.92 11.28
C ALA A 147 -9.93 9.42 11.63
N GLY A 148 -9.90 10.28 10.61
CA GLY A 148 -9.99 11.74 10.77
C GLY A 148 -8.82 12.35 11.55
N CYS A 149 -7.62 11.85 11.35
CA CYS A 149 -6.43 12.24 12.12
C CYS A 149 -5.57 13.26 11.39
N LYS A 150 -4.89 14.13 12.16
CA LYS A 150 -4.00 15.16 11.62
C LYS A 150 -2.67 15.19 12.35
N ARG A 151 -1.58 15.41 11.59
CA ARG A 151 -0.22 15.52 12.15
C ARG A 151 0.15 14.34 13.03
N MET A 152 -0.18 13.15 12.53
CA MET A 152 0.26 11.89 13.14
C MET A 152 1.71 11.61 12.76
N LYS A 153 2.46 11.03 13.69
CA LYS A 153 3.85 10.64 13.49
C LYS A 153 4.06 9.19 13.88
N PHE A 154 4.54 8.39 12.93
CA PHE A 154 4.94 7.00 13.16
C PHE A 154 6.39 6.85 12.74
N GLU A 155 7.29 6.53 13.69
CA GLU A 155 8.73 6.57 13.38
C GLU A 155 9.56 5.54 14.15
N GLY A 156 10.36 4.78 13.41
CA GLY A 156 11.53 4.06 13.92
C GLY A 156 11.27 2.70 14.56
N PHE A 157 10.04 2.28 14.72
CA PHE A 157 9.66 0.98 15.30
C PHE A 157 9.32 -0.08 14.25
N SER A 158 9.17 -1.32 14.69
CA SER A 158 8.75 -2.42 13.82
C SER A 158 7.30 -2.84 14.07
N VAL A 159 6.65 -3.35 13.01
CA VAL A 159 5.34 -4.02 13.07
C VAL A 159 5.49 -5.41 12.49
N LYS A 160 5.00 -6.42 13.21
CA LYS A 160 5.12 -7.82 12.82
C LYS A 160 3.80 -8.54 12.93
N ARG A 161 3.61 -9.55 12.08
CA ARG A 161 2.49 -10.48 12.14
C ARG A 161 1.13 -9.80 12.33
N SER A 162 0.88 -8.73 11.57
CA SER A 162 -0.41 -8.05 11.58
C SER A 162 -1.51 -9.01 11.15
N ALA A 163 -2.53 -9.17 11.99
CA ALA A 163 -3.64 -10.08 11.73
C ALA A 163 -4.58 -9.59 10.60
N ASN A 164 -4.47 -8.32 10.24
CA ASN A 164 -5.01 -7.66 9.06
C ASN A 164 -3.95 -6.64 8.59
N TYR A 165 -4.31 -5.45 8.12
CA TYR A 165 -3.33 -4.43 7.72
C TYR A 165 -2.48 -3.95 8.91
N ALA A 166 -1.20 -3.68 8.68
CA ALA A 166 -0.37 -3.09 9.72
C ALA A 166 -0.84 -1.66 10.06
N PHE A 167 -1.18 -0.88 9.04
CA PHE A 167 -1.82 0.42 9.21
C PHE A 167 -3.03 0.55 8.28
N LEU A 168 -4.18 0.88 8.86
CA LEU A 168 -5.37 1.31 8.12
C LEU A 168 -5.72 2.74 8.49
N GLY A 169 -5.79 3.63 7.50
CA GLY A 169 -6.08 5.03 7.70
C GLY A 169 -7.26 5.53 6.86
N TYR A 170 -8.16 6.29 7.47
CA TYR A 170 -9.24 7.00 6.81
C TYR A 170 -9.11 8.50 7.07
N GLN A 171 -9.10 9.32 6.01
CA GLN A 171 -9.05 10.80 6.11
C GLN A 171 -7.87 11.31 6.94
N ILE A 172 -6.65 10.95 6.55
CA ILE A 172 -5.42 11.33 7.26
C ILE A 172 -4.80 12.59 6.64
N GLU A 173 -4.46 13.58 7.47
CA GLU A 173 -3.88 14.85 7.00
C GLU A 173 -2.53 15.15 7.65
N LYS A 174 -1.56 15.66 6.85
CA LYS A 174 -0.24 16.15 7.32
C LYS A 174 0.48 15.15 8.23
N SER A 175 0.52 13.91 7.87
CA SER A 175 1.03 12.82 8.71
C SER A 175 2.23 12.14 8.06
N GLN A 176 3.04 11.46 8.88
CA GLN A 176 4.33 10.91 8.49
C GLN A 176 4.47 9.47 8.98
N PHE A 177 5.00 8.60 8.08
CA PHE A 177 5.38 7.23 8.36
C PHE A 177 6.85 7.10 7.95
N HIS A 178 7.75 7.14 8.93
CA HIS A 178 9.18 7.21 8.67
C HIS A 178 9.96 6.07 9.32
N ASN A 179 10.89 5.49 8.56
CA ASN A 179 11.84 4.50 9.07
C ASN A 179 11.18 3.34 9.83
N LEU A 180 10.03 2.90 9.35
CA LEU A 180 9.33 1.74 9.88
C LEU A 180 9.86 0.45 9.25
N TYR A 181 9.88 -0.63 10.03
CA TYR A 181 10.10 -1.98 9.54
C TYR A 181 8.81 -2.78 9.69
N ILE A 182 8.24 -3.25 8.58
CA ILE A 182 6.98 -4.01 8.58
C ILE A 182 7.22 -5.38 7.96
N GLU A 183 6.86 -6.46 8.66
CA GLU A 183 7.02 -7.80 8.13
C GLU A 183 5.82 -8.72 8.39
N GLY A 184 5.50 -9.55 7.41
CA GLY A 184 4.39 -10.51 7.44
C GLY A 184 3.03 -9.83 7.35
N GLY A 185 1.99 -10.59 7.67
CA GLY A 185 0.61 -10.12 7.62
C GLY A 185 0.07 -9.88 6.20
N TRP A 186 -0.79 -8.91 6.07
CA TRP A 186 -1.49 -8.50 4.86
C TRP A 186 -0.86 -7.23 4.28
N ASP A 187 -1.65 -6.13 4.08
CA ASP A 187 -1.08 -4.87 3.64
C ASP A 187 -0.20 -4.23 4.71
N GLY A 188 0.84 -3.54 4.26
CA GLY A 188 1.67 -2.73 5.14
C GLY A 188 0.97 -1.43 5.55
N ILE A 189 0.99 -0.42 4.70
CA ILE A 189 0.33 0.88 4.96
C ILE A 189 -0.80 1.09 3.97
N HIS A 190 -2.05 1.01 4.43
CA HIS A 190 -3.26 1.19 3.63
C HIS A 190 -3.99 2.47 4.05
N ILE A 191 -4.02 3.50 3.20
CA ILE A 191 -4.65 4.79 3.54
C ILE A 191 -5.72 5.14 2.50
N ARG A 192 -6.95 5.31 2.95
CA ARG A 192 -8.11 5.74 2.14
C ARG A 192 -8.47 7.19 2.50
N GLY A 193 -8.04 8.12 1.66
CA GLY A 193 -8.12 9.55 1.94
C GLY A 193 -6.90 10.07 2.69
N ALA A 194 -5.93 10.57 1.94
CA ALA A 194 -4.73 11.22 2.48
C ALA A 194 -4.61 12.63 1.95
N LYS A 195 -4.15 13.55 2.79
CA LYS A 195 -3.78 14.89 2.37
C LYS A 195 -2.46 15.32 2.97
N ARG A 196 -1.44 15.52 2.10
CA ARG A 196 -0.07 15.85 2.55
C ARG A 196 0.47 14.80 3.53
N VAL A 197 0.50 13.55 3.09
CA VAL A 197 1.05 12.43 3.86
C VAL A 197 2.35 11.99 3.20
N GLU A 198 3.31 11.61 4.02
CA GLU A 198 4.60 11.10 3.59
C GLU A 198 4.87 9.71 4.16
N ILE A 199 5.35 8.81 3.31
CA ILE A 199 5.87 7.49 3.68
C ILE A 199 7.31 7.43 3.19
N ALA A 200 8.28 7.42 4.11
CA ALA A 200 9.69 7.57 3.75
C ALA A 200 10.63 6.68 4.57
N GLY A 201 11.63 6.11 3.90
CA GLY A 201 12.68 5.33 4.56
C GLY A 201 12.19 4.04 5.23
N CYS A 202 11.01 3.56 4.86
CA CYS A 202 10.44 2.33 5.41
C CYS A 202 10.94 1.11 4.66
N GLU A 203 11.09 -0.01 5.38
CA GLU A 203 11.33 -1.33 4.81
C GLU A 203 10.13 -2.22 5.09
N MET A 204 9.51 -2.75 4.03
CA MET A 204 8.28 -3.53 4.12
C MET A 204 8.42 -4.87 3.40
N HIS A 205 8.07 -5.96 4.08
CA HIS A 205 7.99 -7.31 3.55
C HIS A 205 6.60 -7.88 3.86
N THR A 206 5.66 -7.73 2.94
CA THR A 206 4.24 -8.01 3.18
C THR A 206 3.71 -9.21 2.40
N GLY A 207 2.72 -9.87 2.94
CA GLY A 207 2.01 -10.96 2.24
C GLY A 207 1.03 -10.44 1.18
N ASP A 208 0.49 -9.24 1.35
CA ASP A 208 -0.36 -8.53 0.38
C ASP A 208 0.33 -7.23 -0.04
N ASP A 209 -0.38 -6.15 -0.37
CA ASP A 209 0.22 -4.90 -0.87
C ASP A 209 1.13 -4.22 0.17
N ALA A 210 2.31 -3.73 -0.22
CA ALA A 210 3.15 -3.03 0.74
C ALA A 210 2.57 -1.65 1.11
N ILE A 211 2.15 -0.86 0.12
CA ILE A 211 1.47 0.42 0.31
C ILE A 211 0.23 0.44 -0.58
N ALA A 212 -0.95 0.67 0.00
CA ALA A 212 -2.21 0.69 -0.75
C ALA A 212 -3.18 1.79 -0.32
N GLY A 213 -4.26 1.95 -1.08
CA GLY A 213 -5.37 2.86 -0.78
C GLY A 213 -5.72 3.79 -1.93
N GLY A 214 -5.93 5.08 -1.63
CA GLY A 214 -6.28 6.07 -2.64
C GLY A 214 -7.05 7.26 -2.09
N TYR A 215 -7.61 8.08 -3.00
CA TYR A 215 -8.09 9.44 -2.70
C TYR A 215 -7.00 10.26 -2.02
N TRP A 216 -5.79 10.16 -2.54
CA TRP A 216 -4.63 10.88 -2.02
C TRP A 216 -4.50 12.26 -2.68
N GLU A 217 -4.25 13.26 -1.87
CA GLU A 217 -3.93 14.63 -2.29
C GLU A 217 -2.55 15.01 -1.75
N ARG A 218 -1.55 15.19 -2.64
CA ARG A 218 -0.15 15.49 -2.27
C ARG A 218 0.43 14.41 -1.35
N MET A 219 0.46 13.19 -1.83
CA MET A 219 1.07 12.02 -1.19
C MET A 219 2.50 11.86 -1.70
N SER A 220 3.45 11.66 -0.79
CA SER A 220 4.84 11.33 -1.12
C SER A 220 5.21 9.95 -0.59
N ILE A 221 5.75 9.10 -1.46
CA ILE A 221 6.24 7.76 -1.14
C ILE A 221 7.68 7.71 -1.62
N ASN A 222 8.64 7.78 -0.70
CA ASN A 222 10.03 7.95 -1.11
C ASN A 222 11.05 7.18 -0.26
N HIS A 223 12.15 6.76 -0.87
CA HIS A 223 13.26 6.08 -0.21
C HIS A 223 12.86 4.83 0.57
N ASN A 224 11.83 4.11 0.12
CA ASN A 224 11.37 2.89 0.74
C ASN A 224 11.95 1.65 0.04
N VAL A 225 12.09 0.57 0.79
CA VAL A 225 12.37 -0.78 0.29
C VAL A 225 11.10 -1.61 0.42
N LEU A 226 10.50 -1.97 -0.71
CA LEU A 226 9.19 -2.62 -0.75
C LEU A 226 9.30 -4.01 -1.38
N ASN A 227 8.98 -5.03 -0.62
CA ASN A 227 8.89 -6.41 -1.04
C ASN A 227 7.52 -6.97 -0.68
N SER A 228 6.79 -7.45 -1.66
CA SER A 228 5.39 -7.85 -1.48
C SER A 228 5.07 -9.08 -2.32
N SER A 229 4.17 -9.92 -1.84
CA SER A 229 3.59 -11.03 -2.60
C SER A 229 2.34 -10.63 -3.40
N CYS A 230 2.08 -9.32 -3.51
CA CYS A 230 1.04 -8.75 -4.37
C CYS A 230 1.58 -7.53 -5.11
N ASN A 231 1.39 -6.30 -4.64
CA ASN A 231 1.93 -5.12 -5.29
C ASN A 231 2.85 -4.33 -4.34
N GLY A 232 3.87 -3.69 -4.89
CA GLY A 232 4.67 -2.75 -4.13
C GLY A 232 3.83 -1.55 -3.69
N ILE A 233 3.22 -0.86 -4.66
CA ILE A 233 2.30 0.26 -4.41
C ILE A 233 1.02 0.03 -5.22
N ARG A 234 -0.14 0.01 -4.55
CA ARG A 234 -1.44 -0.17 -5.19
C ARG A 234 -2.39 0.96 -4.87
N MET A 235 -2.86 1.67 -5.90
CA MET A 235 -3.86 2.71 -5.77
C MET A 235 -5.20 2.24 -6.36
N ILE A 236 -6.21 2.07 -5.51
CA ILE A 236 -7.56 1.60 -5.88
C ILE A 236 -8.61 2.72 -5.97
N MET A 237 -8.24 3.94 -5.63
CA MET A 237 -9.10 5.13 -5.70
C MET A 237 -8.31 6.30 -6.29
N PRO A 238 -8.89 7.14 -7.17
CA PRO A 238 -8.15 8.17 -7.90
C PRO A 238 -7.47 9.18 -6.97
N SER A 239 -6.27 9.62 -7.35
CA SER A 239 -5.41 10.48 -6.53
C SER A 239 -4.84 11.64 -7.34
N VAL A 240 -4.53 12.75 -6.68
CA VAL A 240 -3.96 13.96 -7.29
C VAL A 240 -2.72 14.42 -6.55
N GLY A 241 -1.60 14.57 -7.29
CA GLY A 241 -0.32 14.93 -6.67
C GLY A 241 0.26 13.76 -5.89
N LEU A 242 0.57 12.67 -6.58
CA LEU A 242 1.24 11.48 -6.03
C LEU A 242 2.67 11.43 -6.57
N ASP A 243 3.63 11.52 -5.66
CA ASP A 243 5.04 11.40 -5.96
C ASP A 243 5.61 10.10 -5.39
N ILE A 244 6.07 9.21 -6.28
CA ILE A 244 6.70 7.92 -5.97
C ILE A 244 8.16 8.03 -6.40
N THR A 245 9.07 8.21 -5.46
CA THR A 245 10.45 8.59 -5.80
C THR A 245 11.49 7.80 -5.01
N ASP A 246 12.58 7.43 -5.70
CA ASP A 246 13.75 6.84 -5.04
C ASP A 246 13.45 5.57 -4.24
N ASN A 247 12.44 4.78 -4.61
CA ASN A 247 12.12 3.52 -3.96
C ASN A 247 12.82 2.34 -4.65
N GLU A 248 13.10 1.30 -3.87
CA GLU A 248 13.46 -0.02 -4.35
C GLU A 248 12.28 -0.96 -4.15
N ILE A 249 11.74 -1.51 -5.25
CA ILE A 249 10.54 -2.36 -5.24
C ILE A 249 10.89 -3.69 -5.91
N TYR A 250 10.78 -4.79 -5.20
CA TYR A 250 11.23 -6.07 -5.73
C TYR A 250 10.38 -7.26 -5.29
N GLY A 251 10.41 -8.31 -6.09
CA GLY A 251 9.87 -9.63 -5.85
C GLY A 251 10.95 -10.71 -5.93
N PRO A 252 10.60 -11.99 -5.72
CA PRO A 252 9.32 -12.40 -5.15
C PRO A 252 9.16 -11.95 -3.69
N GLY A 253 7.93 -11.99 -3.17
CA GLY A 253 7.68 -11.65 -1.77
C GLY A 253 8.35 -12.63 -0.81
N LYS A 254 8.94 -12.09 0.25
CA LYS A 254 9.56 -12.86 1.34
C LYS A 254 8.52 -13.61 2.18
N PHE A 255 7.35 -13.01 2.35
CA PHE A 255 6.20 -13.62 3.03
C PHE A 255 5.12 -13.92 2.00
N GLU A 256 4.58 -15.14 1.99
CA GLU A 256 3.54 -15.52 1.08
C GLU A 256 2.22 -14.80 1.39
N HIS A 257 1.40 -14.59 0.36
CA HIS A 257 0.02 -14.16 0.54
C HIS A 257 -0.78 -15.27 1.24
N ILE A 258 -1.36 -14.95 2.39
CA ILE A 258 -1.86 -15.92 3.36
C ILE A 258 -2.89 -16.90 2.76
N THR A 259 -3.82 -16.42 1.93
CA THR A 259 -4.89 -17.28 1.37
C THR A 259 -4.54 -17.91 0.03
N SER A 260 -3.79 -17.25 -0.83
CA SER A 260 -3.44 -17.76 -2.15
C SER A 260 -2.09 -18.49 -2.21
N HIS A 261 -1.29 -18.41 -1.13
CA HIS A 261 0.05 -19.01 -1.01
C HIS A 261 1.03 -18.61 -2.11
N ARG A 262 0.74 -17.52 -2.83
CA ARG A 262 1.67 -16.97 -3.82
C ARG A 262 2.74 -16.12 -3.16
N THR A 263 3.93 -16.13 -3.76
CA THR A 263 5.03 -15.19 -3.43
C THR A 263 5.31 -14.22 -4.57
N ARG A 264 4.66 -14.43 -5.70
CA ARG A 264 4.85 -13.62 -6.91
C ARG A 264 4.39 -12.19 -6.67
N SER A 265 5.30 -11.23 -6.86
CA SER A 265 4.95 -9.80 -6.95
C SER A 265 4.29 -9.50 -8.29
N GLU A 266 3.11 -8.89 -8.29
CA GLU A 266 2.36 -8.63 -9.53
C GLU A 266 2.84 -7.33 -10.20
N ALA A 267 2.74 -6.21 -9.52
CA ALA A 267 3.24 -4.95 -10.05
C ALA A 267 4.10 -4.22 -9.02
N ALA A 268 5.14 -3.54 -9.49
CA ALA A 268 5.84 -2.62 -8.61
C ALA A 268 4.92 -1.44 -8.26
N VAL A 269 4.28 -0.84 -9.28
CA VAL A 269 3.27 0.20 -9.10
C VAL A 269 2.01 -0.17 -9.89
N ASN A 270 0.89 -0.30 -9.21
CA ASN A 270 -0.42 -0.57 -9.79
C ASN A 270 -1.40 0.57 -9.49
N LEU A 271 -1.78 1.34 -10.51
CA LEU A 271 -2.72 2.45 -10.42
C LEU A 271 -4.02 2.06 -11.12
N GLU A 272 -4.96 1.50 -10.37
CA GLU A 272 -6.22 0.96 -10.90
C GLU A 272 -7.47 1.49 -10.16
N PRO A 273 -7.77 2.80 -10.25
CA PRO A 273 -8.96 3.34 -9.61
C PRO A 273 -10.22 2.63 -10.12
N GLY A 274 -11.04 2.15 -9.18
CA GLY A 274 -12.20 1.32 -9.48
C GLY A 274 -11.92 -0.17 -9.66
N GLY A 275 -10.67 -0.62 -9.55
CA GLY A 275 -10.32 -2.05 -9.66
C GLY A 275 -10.81 -2.91 -8.49
N TRP A 276 -11.14 -2.29 -7.36
CA TRP A 276 -11.64 -2.97 -6.15
C TRP A 276 -12.99 -2.42 -5.67
N GLY A 277 -13.81 -1.96 -6.58
CA GLY A 277 -15.08 -1.33 -6.31
C GLY A 277 -15.17 0.06 -6.93
N LYS A 278 -16.40 0.58 -7.06
CA LYS A 278 -16.61 1.86 -7.73
C LYS A 278 -15.91 3.01 -7.03
N ALA A 279 -14.99 3.67 -7.73
CA ALA A 279 -14.22 4.81 -7.23
C ALA A 279 -14.08 5.88 -8.32
N PRO A 280 -15.13 6.67 -8.57
CA PRO A 280 -15.12 7.68 -9.63
C PRO A 280 -14.19 8.84 -9.29
N GLY A 281 -13.63 9.45 -10.33
CA GLY A 281 -12.84 10.67 -10.18
C GLY A 281 -11.65 10.78 -11.13
N ARG A 282 -10.85 11.83 -10.90
CA ARG A 282 -9.71 12.14 -11.74
C ARG A 282 -8.39 11.86 -11.00
N MET A 283 -7.50 11.15 -11.66
CA MET A 283 -6.08 11.14 -11.32
C MET A 283 -5.37 12.28 -12.02
N ASP A 284 -4.44 12.93 -11.37
CA ASP A 284 -3.62 13.94 -12.01
C ASP A 284 -2.30 14.19 -11.27
N LYS A 285 -1.28 14.69 -11.98
CA LYS A 285 0.02 15.02 -11.40
C LYS A 285 0.64 13.84 -10.66
N ILE A 286 0.77 12.73 -11.37
CA ILE A 286 1.42 11.52 -10.87
C ILE A 286 2.87 11.53 -11.36
N SER A 287 3.82 11.40 -10.45
CA SER A 287 5.25 11.34 -10.75
C SER A 287 5.86 10.04 -10.19
N ILE A 288 6.55 9.30 -11.05
CA ILE A 288 7.28 8.07 -10.70
C ILE A 288 8.74 8.28 -11.13
N LEU A 289 9.61 8.62 -10.18
CA LEU A 289 10.95 9.13 -10.48
C LEU A 289 12.04 8.33 -9.76
N ARG A 290 13.10 7.95 -10.47
CA ARG A 290 14.30 7.30 -9.93
C ARG A 290 14.02 6.07 -9.07
N ASN A 291 13.02 5.29 -9.45
CA ASN A 291 12.73 4.05 -8.77
C ASN A 291 13.50 2.89 -9.39
N LYS A 292 13.88 1.93 -8.55
CA LYS A 292 14.46 0.66 -8.97
C LYS A 292 13.46 -0.46 -8.75
N VAL A 293 13.24 -1.25 -9.79
CA VAL A 293 12.25 -2.34 -9.80
C VAL A 293 12.92 -3.64 -10.23
N SER A 294 12.63 -4.75 -9.54
CA SER A 294 13.16 -6.03 -9.98
C SER A 294 12.26 -7.22 -9.63
N TYR A 295 12.27 -8.23 -10.52
CA TYR A 295 11.61 -9.53 -10.32
C TYR A 295 10.12 -9.44 -10.00
N VAL A 296 9.40 -8.57 -10.69
CA VAL A 296 7.94 -8.41 -10.63
C VAL A 296 7.33 -8.76 -11.99
N LEU A 297 6.00 -8.95 -12.07
CA LEU A 297 5.36 -9.24 -13.36
C LEU A 297 5.33 -8.03 -14.28
N THR A 298 5.12 -6.82 -13.75
CA THR A 298 5.15 -5.56 -14.50
C THR A 298 5.73 -4.43 -13.65
N PRO A 299 6.52 -3.51 -14.23
CA PRO A 299 7.06 -2.39 -13.46
C PRO A 299 6.01 -1.32 -13.15
N LEU A 300 5.03 -1.13 -14.03
CA LEU A 300 3.95 -0.17 -13.88
C LEU A 300 2.71 -0.65 -14.65
N CYS A 301 1.58 -0.67 -13.97
CA CYS A 301 0.28 -0.90 -14.57
C CYS A 301 -0.65 0.26 -14.20
N VAL A 302 -1.18 0.96 -15.21
CA VAL A 302 -2.25 1.95 -15.04
C VAL A 302 -3.48 1.45 -15.79
N THR A 303 -4.59 1.28 -15.07
CA THR A 303 -5.86 0.83 -15.66
C THR A 303 -7.01 1.71 -15.18
N LEU A 304 -7.61 2.47 -16.09
CA LEU A 304 -8.76 3.32 -15.76
C LEU A 304 -10.07 2.59 -15.99
N SER A 305 -11.00 2.72 -15.04
CA SER A 305 -12.41 2.39 -15.23
C SER A 305 -13.13 3.57 -15.93
N ASP A 306 -14.32 3.34 -16.48
CA ASP A 306 -15.05 4.36 -17.26
C ASP A 306 -15.42 5.61 -16.44
N ASP A 307 -15.58 5.48 -15.13
CA ASP A 307 -15.85 6.61 -14.22
C ASP A 307 -14.59 7.43 -13.87
N ASN A 308 -13.44 7.11 -14.46
CA ASN A 308 -12.17 7.76 -14.16
C ASN A 308 -11.64 8.55 -15.35
N THR A 309 -10.81 9.54 -15.07
CA THR A 309 -9.96 10.21 -16.05
C THR A 309 -8.55 10.37 -15.47
N MET A 310 -7.56 10.48 -16.33
CA MET A 310 -6.20 10.80 -15.89
C MET A 310 -5.67 12.04 -16.63
N GLY A 311 -5.03 12.93 -15.88
CA GLY A 311 -4.30 14.07 -16.41
C GLY A 311 -2.90 13.67 -16.85
N ARG A 312 -1.89 14.08 -16.09
CA ARG A 312 -0.49 13.84 -16.42
C ARG A 312 0.11 12.72 -15.57
N LEU A 313 0.75 11.78 -16.25
CA LEU A 313 1.70 10.81 -15.68
C LEU A 313 3.10 11.13 -16.18
N LEU A 314 4.06 11.24 -15.26
CA LEU A 314 5.49 11.36 -15.54
C LEU A 314 6.22 10.14 -14.98
N VAL A 315 6.97 9.44 -15.81
CA VAL A 315 7.89 8.35 -15.43
C VAL A 315 9.28 8.73 -15.88
N GLU A 316 10.21 8.83 -14.93
CA GLU A 316 11.55 9.33 -15.24
C GLU A 316 12.61 8.56 -14.42
N ASP A 317 13.73 8.25 -15.09
CA ASP A 317 14.84 7.51 -14.48
C ASP A 317 14.40 6.18 -13.81
N LEU A 318 13.46 5.46 -14.44
CA LEU A 318 13.03 4.14 -13.98
C LEU A 318 14.02 3.08 -14.45
N GLU A 319 14.58 2.34 -13.50
CA GLU A 319 15.37 1.15 -13.76
C GLU A 319 14.56 -0.10 -13.39
N ALA A 320 14.34 -1.01 -14.36
CA ALA A 320 13.60 -2.25 -14.14
C ALA A 320 14.38 -3.46 -14.66
N ARG A 321 14.48 -4.53 -13.85
CA ARG A 321 15.22 -5.75 -14.19
C ARG A 321 14.42 -7.00 -13.86
N GLY A 322 14.56 -8.03 -14.72
CA GLY A 322 13.88 -9.30 -14.51
C GLY A 322 12.36 -9.16 -14.47
N ILE A 323 11.79 -8.38 -15.37
CA ILE A 323 10.34 -8.23 -15.51
C ILE A 323 9.79 -9.46 -16.22
N THR A 324 8.95 -10.25 -15.54
CA THR A 324 8.77 -11.64 -15.92
C THR A 324 7.59 -11.91 -16.84
N ARG A 325 6.66 -10.97 -17.07
CA ARG A 325 5.45 -11.32 -17.83
C ARG A 325 4.79 -10.20 -18.63
N MET A 326 4.61 -9.02 -18.05
CA MET A 326 3.77 -7.99 -18.64
C MET A 326 4.54 -6.71 -18.94
N ALA A 327 4.27 -6.13 -20.09
CA ALA A 327 4.71 -4.80 -20.47
C ALA A 327 4.31 -3.74 -19.42
N LEU A 328 5.09 -2.68 -19.30
CA LEU A 328 4.62 -1.44 -18.69
C LEU A 328 3.38 -0.96 -19.46
N SER A 329 2.29 -0.63 -18.76
CA SER A 329 1.05 -0.28 -19.44
C SER A 329 0.34 0.93 -18.84
N VAL A 330 -0.24 1.75 -19.76
CA VAL A 330 -1.20 2.80 -19.42
C VAL A 330 -2.41 2.63 -20.32
N LYS A 331 -3.53 2.22 -19.76
CA LYS A 331 -4.74 1.87 -20.51
C LYS A 331 -6.02 2.16 -19.75
N SER A 332 -7.15 2.05 -20.43
CA SER A 332 -8.47 1.92 -19.81
C SER A 332 -9.18 0.67 -20.32
N TRP A 333 -10.07 0.13 -19.51
CA TRP A 333 -10.93 -0.99 -19.92
C TRP A 333 -11.94 -0.56 -21.00
N GLY A 334 -12.58 0.60 -20.80
CA GLY A 334 -13.49 1.22 -21.77
C GLY A 334 -12.80 2.33 -22.56
N ASN A 335 -13.36 3.55 -22.47
CA ASN A 335 -12.89 4.72 -23.21
C ASN A 335 -12.38 5.85 -22.31
N ALA A 336 -12.16 5.58 -21.04
CA ALA A 336 -11.64 6.57 -20.09
C ALA A 336 -10.32 7.18 -20.58
N PRO A 337 -10.22 8.51 -20.74
CA PRO A 337 -9.06 9.13 -21.37
C PRO A 337 -7.94 9.41 -20.37
N THR A 338 -6.73 9.22 -20.84
CA THR A 338 -5.50 9.80 -20.25
C THR A 338 -5.05 10.98 -21.09
N ASP A 339 -4.80 12.14 -20.47
CA ASP A 339 -4.40 13.34 -21.21
C ASP A 339 -2.96 13.24 -21.70
N CYS A 340 -2.01 12.88 -20.82
CA CYS A 340 -0.61 12.91 -21.17
C CYS A 340 0.23 11.89 -20.37
N VAL A 341 1.00 11.09 -21.07
CA VAL A 341 2.05 10.23 -20.50
C VAL A 341 3.40 10.73 -21.01
N VAL A 342 4.32 10.97 -20.10
CA VAL A 342 5.71 11.34 -20.39
C VAL A 342 6.63 10.31 -19.75
N MET A 343 7.51 9.70 -20.54
CA MET A 343 8.56 8.80 -20.06
C MET A 343 9.93 9.29 -20.51
N ARG A 344 10.90 9.28 -19.61
CA ARG A 344 12.25 9.76 -19.92
C ARG A 344 13.33 8.95 -19.21
N ARG A 345 14.41 8.65 -19.92
CA ARG A 345 15.62 8.02 -19.36
C ARG A 345 15.31 6.76 -18.55
N CYS A 346 14.44 5.91 -19.08
CA CYS A 346 14.11 4.64 -18.47
C CYS A 346 14.92 3.51 -19.09
N ASP A 347 15.31 2.53 -18.28
CA ASP A 347 16.08 1.36 -18.69
C ASP A 347 15.40 0.11 -18.13
N MET A 348 14.80 -0.72 -19.00
CA MET A 348 13.93 -1.81 -18.59
C MET A 348 14.28 -3.11 -19.28
N GLU A 349 14.49 -4.19 -18.50
CA GLU A 349 14.76 -5.54 -18.99
C GLU A 349 13.58 -6.46 -18.66
N PHE A 350 13.11 -7.16 -19.67
CA PHE A 350 11.99 -8.10 -19.61
C PHE A 350 12.44 -9.51 -19.95
N ASP A 351 11.87 -10.50 -19.31
CA ASP A 351 12.02 -11.90 -19.73
C ASP A 351 11.11 -12.18 -20.93
N GLY A 352 11.66 -12.73 -21.98
CA GLY A 352 10.93 -13.11 -23.19
C GLY A 352 10.01 -14.32 -22.96
N ILE A 353 9.00 -14.43 -23.80
CA ILE A 353 8.09 -15.60 -23.83
C ILE A 353 8.38 -16.38 -25.13
N ASP A 354 9.00 -17.57 -25.00
CA ASP A 354 9.33 -18.42 -26.15
C ASP A 354 8.05 -19.15 -26.68
N ASP A 355 7.15 -18.36 -27.24
CA ASP A 355 5.93 -18.86 -27.89
C ASP A 355 5.73 -18.15 -29.25
N PRO A 356 6.13 -18.79 -30.36
CA PRO A 356 6.00 -18.22 -31.70
C PRO A 356 4.55 -18.07 -32.18
N ALA A 357 3.59 -18.70 -31.54
CA ALA A 357 2.17 -18.58 -31.88
C ALA A 357 1.49 -17.39 -31.17
N LEU A 358 2.13 -16.84 -30.17
CA LEU A 358 1.55 -15.78 -29.33
C LEU A 358 1.16 -14.51 -30.12
N PRO A 359 1.92 -14.01 -31.10
CA PRO A 359 1.51 -12.84 -31.90
C PRO A 359 0.18 -13.06 -32.62
N ALA A 360 0.02 -14.18 -33.30
CA ALA A 360 -1.21 -14.51 -34.03
C ALA A 360 -2.42 -14.74 -33.11
N TRP A 361 -2.16 -15.16 -31.87
CA TRP A 361 -3.20 -15.33 -30.87
C TRP A 361 -3.90 -14.01 -30.53
N PHE A 362 -3.17 -12.88 -30.48
CA PHE A 362 -3.72 -11.56 -30.17
C PHE A 362 -4.54 -10.96 -31.32
N GLU A 363 -4.22 -11.27 -32.57
CA GLU A 363 -4.90 -10.70 -33.74
C GLU A 363 -6.41 -11.00 -33.77
N ASN A 364 -6.82 -12.08 -33.15
CA ASN A 364 -8.18 -12.61 -33.22
C ASN A 364 -8.93 -12.54 -31.85
N ARG A 365 -8.45 -11.80 -30.87
CA ARG A 365 -9.05 -11.78 -29.54
C ARG A 365 -9.31 -10.37 -29.00
N PRO A 366 -10.44 -10.13 -28.33
CA PRO A 366 -10.69 -8.86 -27.64
C PRO A 366 -9.66 -8.59 -26.53
N THR A 367 -9.39 -7.32 -26.27
CA THR A 367 -8.35 -6.88 -25.33
C THR A 367 -8.59 -7.27 -23.87
N ASP A 368 -9.85 -7.48 -23.49
CA ASP A 368 -10.26 -7.94 -22.16
C ASP A 368 -9.95 -9.43 -21.87
N GLN A 369 -9.63 -10.18 -22.93
CA GLN A 369 -9.28 -11.60 -22.83
C GLN A 369 -7.75 -11.84 -22.83
N TRP A 370 -6.96 -10.80 -22.83
CA TRP A 370 -5.50 -10.94 -22.91
C TRP A 370 -4.88 -11.31 -21.56
N PRO A 371 -4.29 -12.51 -21.41
CA PRO A 371 -3.58 -12.89 -20.18
C PRO A 371 -2.22 -12.20 -20.05
N VAL A 372 -1.68 -11.71 -21.17
CA VAL A 372 -0.47 -10.88 -21.32
C VAL A 372 -0.74 -9.88 -22.43
N PHE A 373 0.13 -8.89 -22.63
CA PHE A 373 -0.04 -7.91 -23.71
C PHE A 373 0.52 -8.42 -25.06
N PRO A 374 0.03 -7.87 -26.19
CA PRO A 374 0.55 -8.17 -27.53
C PRO A 374 1.97 -7.60 -27.76
N VAL A 375 2.55 -7.01 -26.76
CA VAL A 375 3.90 -6.45 -26.71
C VAL A 375 4.58 -6.86 -25.42
N TRP A 376 5.90 -6.87 -25.41
CA TRP A 376 6.65 -7.27 -24.24
C TRP A 376 7.14 -6.09 -23.39
N GLY A 377 7.34 -4.89 -23.95
CA GLY A 377 7.94 -3.75 -23.27
C GLY A 377 6.95 -2.68 -22.81
N MET A 378 6.23 -2.00 -23.75
CA MET A 378 5.33 -0.90 -23.41
C MET A 378 4.00 -0.95 -24.18
N TYR A 379 2.88 -0.69 -23.48
CA TYR A 379 1.54 -0.64 -24.06
C TYR A 379 0.77 0.61 -23.61
N PHE A 380 0.33 1.43 -24.59
CA PHE A 380 -0.46 2.64 -24.33
C PHE A 380 -1.79 2.58 -25.08
N ARG A 381 -2.92 2.77 -24.35
CA ARG A 381 -4.24 2.77 -24.94
C ARG A 381 -5.10 3.90 -24.37
N ASN A 382 -5.89 4.55 -25.26
CA ASN A 382 -6.78 5.66 -24.92
C ASN A 382 -6.03 6.86 -24.31
N VAL A 383 -4.87 7.18 -24.84
CA VAL A 383 -4.03 8.31 -24.40
C VAL A 383 -4.04 9.42 -25.44
N LYS A 384 -4.28 10.68 -25.04
CA LYS A 384 -4.25 11.80 -25.96
C LYS A 384 -2.83 12.13 -26.43
N LYS A 385 -1.86 12.10 -25.53
CA LYS A 385 -0.45 12.35 -25.85
C LYS A 385 0.48 11.38 -25.12
N VAL A 386 1.35 10.69 -25.86
CA VAL A 386 2.45 9.89 -25.35
C VAL A 386 3.76 10.51 -25.83
N ASP A 387 4.68 10.81 -24.91
CA ASP A 387 6.00 11.38 -25.21
C ASP A 387 7.06 10.57 -24.47
N VAL A 388 7.79 9.76 -25.21
CA VAL A 388 8.82 8.84 -24.72
C VAL A 388 10.17 9.26 -25.27
N GLN A 389 11.13 9.52 -24.38
CA GLN A 389 12.46 10.01 -24.73
C GLN A 389 13.53 9.22 -23.98
N ASP A 390 14.56 8.78 -24.70
CA ASP A 390 15.72 8.08 -24.15
C ASP A 390 15.33 6.84 -23.31
N VAL A 391 14.39 6.04 -23.80
CA VAL A 391 13.97 4.78 -23.17
C VAL A 391 14.65 3.61 -23.84
N LYS A 392 15.25 2.73 -23.04
CA LYS A 392 15.89 1.49 -23.48
C LYS A 392 15.07 0.31 -23.00
N LEU A 393 14.76 -0.58 -23.93
CA LEU A 393 14.07 -1.83 -23.67
C LEU A 393 14.98 -2.99 -24.06
N PHE A 394 15.16 -3.92 -23.13
CA PHE A 394 15.91 -5.15 -23.36
C PHE A 394 15.00 -6.35 -23.14
N VAL A 395 15.10 -7.36 -23.98
CA VAL A 395 14.46 -8.64 -23.76
C VAL A 395 15.49 -9.74 -23.60
N LYS A 396 15.34 -10.51 -22.53
CA LYS A 396 16.20 -11.65 -22.24
C LYS A 396 15.53 -12.93 -22.69
N GLY A 397 16.20 -13.68 -23.54
CA GLY A 397 15.67 -14.91 -24.11
C GLY A 397 14.90 -14.67 -25.40
N LYS A 398 14.13 -15.66 -25.85
CA LYS A 398 13.35 -15.56 -27.08
C LYS A 398 12.04 -14.82 -26.85
N GLU A 399 11.71 -13.96 -27.82
CA GLU A 399 10.47 -13.19 -27.81
C GLU A 399 10.01 -12.97 -29.26
N TYR A 400 8.72 -13.06 -29.52
CA TYR A 400 8.16 -12.94 -30.87
C TYR A 400 7.19 -11.76 -31.00
N ARG A 401 6.79 -11.14 -29.90
CA ARG A 401 5.95 -9.94 -29.90
C ARG A 401 6.79 -8.69 -30.18
N LYS A 402 6.14 -7.60 -30.53
CA LYS A 402 6.78 -6.28 -30.67
C LYS A 402 7.17 -5.71 -29.30
N ALA A 403 8.17 -4.85 -29.29
CA ALA A 403 8.59 -4.18 -28.05
C ALA A 403 7.53 -3.24 -27.48
N TRP A 404 6.79 -2.53 -28.32
CA TRP A 404 5.78 -1.59 -27.88
C TRP A 404 4.61 -1.46 -28.86
N MET A 405 3.48 -0.95 -28.34
CA MET A 405 2.28 -0.64 -29.12
C MET A 405 1.56 0.58 -28.56
N VAL A 406 0.99 1.36 -29.45
CA VAL A 406 0.02 2.43 -29.16
C VAL A 406 -1.31 2.09 -29.82
N ASP A 407 -2.40 2.19 -29.05
CA ASP A 407 -3.77 1.90 -29.49
C ASP A 407 -4.68 3.07 -29.08
N ASN A 408 -5.39 3.65 -30.08
CA ASN A 408 -6.20 4.85 -29.86
C ASN A 408 -5.41 5.99 -29.16
N VAL A 409 -4.23 6.29 -29.65
CA VAL A 409 -3.36 7.38 -29.17
C VAL A 409 -3.37 8.50 -30.20
N LYS A 410 -3.79 9.73 -29.81
CA LYS A 410 -3.95 10.84 -30.75
C LYS A 410 -2.63 11.44 -31.25
N LYS A 411 -1.65 11.56 -30.34
CA LYS A 411 -0.29 12.06 -30.67
C LYS A 411 0.74 11.24 -29.91
N HIS A 412 1.77 10.80 -30.60
CA HIS A 412 2.88 10.11 -29.95
C HIS A 412 4.23 10.51 -30.55
N ASN A 413 5.22 10.57 -29.68
CA ASN A 413 6.63 10.67 -30.01
C ASN A 413 7.35 9.58 -29.20
N LEU A 414 7.97 8.63 -29.88
CA LEU A 414 8.56 7.46 -29.25
C LEU A 414 10.01 7.32 -29.69
N ASN A 415 10.92 7.85 -28.87
CA ASN A 415 12.35 7.63 -29.02
C ASN A 415 12.74 6.48 -28.07
N VAL A 416 12.72 5.28 -28.61
CA VAL A 416 12.93 4.02 -27.90
C VAL A 416 14.03 3.24 -28.62
N VAL A 417 14.97 2.73 -27.82
CA VAL A 417 15.96 1.74 -28.30
C VAL A 417 15.54 0.39 -27.72
N ASP A 418 15.17 -0.53 -28.58
CA ASP A 418 14.87 -1.91 -28.22
C ASP A 418 16.01 -2.84 -28.66
N VAL A 419 16.38 -3.76 -27.78
CA VAL A 419 17.46 -4.71 -27.99
C VAL A 419 16.96 -6.12 -27.69
N HIS A 420 17.09 -6.99 -28.68
CA HIS A 420 16.75 -8.41 -28.61
C HIS A 420 17.99 -9.26 -28.34
#